data_bc065ebee0cfb7ef31374595261a4d7f
#
_entry.id   bc065ebee0cfb7ef31374595261a4d7f
#
_cell.length_a   1.000
_cell.length_b   1.000
_cell.length_c   1.000
_cell.angle_alpha   90.00
_cell.angle_beta   90.00
_cell.angle_gamma   90.00
#
_symmetry.space_group_name_H-M   'P 1'
#
loop_
_entity.id
_entity.type
_entity.pdbx_description
1 polymer ?
#
loop_
_entity_poly.entity_id
_entity_poly.type
_entity_poly.pdbx_seq_one_letter_code
_entity_poly.pdbx_strand_id
1 'polypeptide(L)'
;MLVVYAGCSPYQAERVLKVLNRMLKGVFKESPVHTTIRTWLAKAGLDKLTHPYKDMETAYAMIMDASISVGDQQLLVALKVPADYAGHALTHSDTEVVGMKVGKSWTADKVKDFVDNVVSTQGHDPDYAISDNGANLKKAMELLDFRHHRDIGHTFATFVRKVYEKDPEYVNLSGLIGKTKHLALSDMAYLMPCKQRSIARFMNLYPVIDWSKSILDNYHRLNDKERYHFSFIPRNASLINELDENLDCIESIMTICKNEGFSIAAVARGRDLIKRCMMPGAARSRQLAQLLLQYLDKEAGLLFDEHSTHNISSDIIESLFGSLKECMPTCQIAGFTESVLRMPLLSMFSDIEDETDYTPVVKCMMERSSIGNVIDWKKQNLLPNLLVERRKRLA
;
A
#
# COMPACT_ATOMS: atom_id res chain seq x y z
N MET A 1 5.49 21.22 6.28
CA MET A 1 5.53 20.58 7.61
C MET A 1 4.13 20.33 8.17
N LEU A 2 3.32 21.31 8.65
CA LEU A 2 1.99 21.06 9.26
C LEU A 2 1.05 20.17 8.43
N VAL A 3 1.09 20.26 7.10
CA VAL A 3 0.21 19.47 6.24
C VAL A 3 0.78 18.09 5.91
N VAL A 4 2.07 18.00 5.60
CA VAL A 4 2.68 16.74 5.15
C VAL A 4 3.05 15.84 6.32
N TYR A 5 3.71 16.40 7.32
CA TYR A 5 4.18 15.63 8.49
C TYR A 5 3.10 15.49 9.57
N ALA A 6 2.48 16.61 9.99
CA ALA A 6 1.49 16.58 11.06
C ALA A 6 0.06 16.23 10.60
N GLY A 7 -0.15 15.89 9.32
CA GLY A 7 -1.45 15.45 8.79
C GLY A 7 -2.54 16.52 8.78
N CYS A 8 -2.22 17.79 9.04
CA CYS A 8 -3.20 18.86 9.04
C CYS A 8 -3.80 19.08 7.64
N SER A 9 -5.10 19.29 7.52
CA SER A 9 -5.64 19.86 6.29
C SER A 9 -5.10 21.28 6.07
N PRO A 10 -5.00 21.79 4.83
CA PRO A 10 -4.57 23.17 4.57
C PRO A 10 -5.36 24.21 5.34
N TYR A 11 -6.66 23.96 5.57
CA TYR A 11 -7.52 24.82 6.36
C TYR A 11 -7.17 24.79 7.87
N GLN A 12 -6.88 23.60 8.41
CA GLN A 12 -6.38 23.49 9.79
C GLN A 12 -5.02 24.15 9.94
N ALA A 13 -4.10 23.95 8.99
CA ALA A 13 -2.79 24.61 8.99
C ALA A 13 -2.90 26.14 8.99
N GLU A 14 -3.80 26.72 8.19
CA GLU A 14 -4.10 28.15 8.21
C GLU A 14 -4.52 28.60 9.63
N ARG A 15 -5.44 27.86 10.27
CA ARG A 15 -5.93 28.20 11.62
C ARG A 15 -4.82 28.10 12.67
N VAL A 16 -4.00 27.05 12.62
CA VAL A 16 -2.85 26.89 13.52
C VAL A 16 -1.88 28.05 13.36
N LEU A 17 -1.52 28.43 12.13
CA LEU A 17 -0.62 29.55 11.88
C LEU A 17 -1.18 30.88 12.36
N LYS A 18 -2.50 31.11 12.20
CA LYS A 18 -3.16 32.32 12.75
C LYS A 18 -3.11 32.36 14.27
N VAL A 19 -3.30 31.23 14.94
CA VAL A 19 -3.22 31.14 16.42
C VAL A 19 -1.79 31.39 16.87
N LEU A 20 -0.81 30.72 16.26
CA LEU A 20 0.61 30.90 16.57
C LEU A 20 1.05 32.35 16.36
N ASN A 21 0.66 32.98 15.26
CA ASN A 21 0.99 34.37 14.97
C ASN A 21 0.42 35.34 16.04
N ARG A 22 -0.80 35.04 16.55
CA ARG A 22 -1.39 35.81 17.65
C ARG A 22 -0.64 35.60 18.97
N MET A 23 -0.31 34.34 19.31
CA MET A 23 0.38 33.99 20.55
C MET A 23 1.80 34.56 20.59
N LEU A 24 2.51 34.52 19.47
CA LEU A 24 3.88 34.99 19.30
C LEU A 24 3.95 36.49 18.92
N LYS A 25 2.88 37.25 19.12
CA LYS A 25 2.80 38.70 18.91
C LYS A 25 3.23 39.17 17.53
N GLY A 26 2.80 38.48 16.49
CA GLY A 26 3.02 38.91 15.12
C GLY A 26 4.39 38.54 14.53
N VAL A 27 4.91 37.37 14.87
CA VAL A 27 6.14 36.81 14.25
C VAL A 27 5.99 36.71 12.74
N PHE A 28 4.80 36.41 12.24
CA PHE A 28 4.52 36.43 10.80
C PHE A 28 3.88 37.78 10.42
N LYS A 29 4.43 38.42 9.42
CA LYS A 29 3.87 39.67 8.87
C LYS A 29 2.43 39.44 8.37
N GLU A 30 2.19 38.29 7.70
CA GLU A 30 0.86 37.79 7.28
C GLU A 30 0.82 36.27 7.40
N SER A 31 -0.29 35.72 7.92
CA SER A 31 -0.50 34.27 7.93
C SER A 31 -1.07 33.81 6.60
N PRO A 32 -0.47 32.80 5.94
CA PRO A 32 -0.97 32.33 4.66
C PRO A 32 -2.38 31.73 4.78
N VAL A 33 -3.22 31.98 3.79
CA VAL A 33 -4.54 31.36 3.68
C VAL A 33 -4.43 29.94 3.10
N HIS A 34 -5.42 29.10 3.36
CA HIS A 34 -5.41 27.68 2.92
C HIS A 34 -5.21 27.49 1.41
N THR A 35 -5.68 28.42 0.57
CA THR A 35 -5.47 28.36 -0.89
C THR A 35 -3.99 28.57 -1.25
N THR A 36 -3.31 29.48 -0.56
CA THR A 36 -1.86 29.69 -0.70
C THR A 36 -1.09 28.45 -0.28
N ILE A 37 -1.45 27.86 0.85
CA ILE A 37 -0.83 26.61 1.34
C ILE A 37 -1.02 25.47 0.34
N ARG A 38 -2.22 25.32 -0.25
CA ARG A 38 -2.49 24.33 -1.32
C ARG A 38 -1.60 24.55 -2.53
N THR A 39 -1.44 25.79 -2.97
CA THR A 39 -0.57 26.15 -4.09
C THR A 39 0.89 25.79 -3.79
N TRP A 40 1.38 26.09 -2.58
CA TRP A 40 2.73 25.73 -2.18
C TRP A 40 2.96 24.22 -2.20
N LEU A 41 2.01 23.45 -1.64
CA LEU A 41 2.10 21.98 -1.65
C LEU A 41 2.11 21.42 -3.07
N ALA A 42 1.28 21.96 -3.97
CA ALA A 42 1.24 21.49 -5.34
C ALA A 42 2.56 21.81 -6.10
N LYS A 43 3.12 23.01 -5.88
CA LYS A 43 4.42 23.41 -6.45
C LYS A 43 5.56 22.55 -5.93
N ALA A 44 5.66 22.38 -4.61
CA ALA A 44 6.70 21.57 -3.98
C ALA A 44 6.61 20.10 -4.41
N GLY A 45 5.39 19.55 -4.44
CA GLY A 45 5.18 18.17 -4.86
C GLY A 45 5.50 17.94 -6.32
N LEU A 46 5.16 18.90 -7.20
CA LEU A 46 5.55 18.85 -8.61
C LEU A 46 7.06 18.91 -8.79
N ASP A 47 7.72 19.84 -8.08
CA ASP A 47 9.17 19.97 -8.13
C ASP A 47 9.85 18.67 -7.70
N LYS A 48 9.39 18.07 -6.58
CA LYS A 48 9.91 16.79 -6.11
C LYS A 48 9.69 15.64 -7.08
N LEU A 49 8.55 15.62 -7.78
CA LEU A 49 8.23 14.63 -8.81
C LEU A 49 9.10 14.76 -10.07
N THR A 50 9.48 15.99 -10.43
CA THR A 50 10.18 16.29 -11.70
C THR A 50 11.69 16.50 -11.54
N HIS A 51 12.15 16.69 -10.31
CA HIS A 51 13.58 16.88 -10.00
C HIS A 51 13.95 15.90 -8.89
N PRO A 52 14.40 14.69 -9.23
CA PRO A 52 14.84 13.70 -8.25
C PRO A 52 16.01 14.26 -7.42
N TYR A 53 15.93 14.06 -6.10
CA TYR A 53 16.96 14.54 -5.16
C TYR A 53 18.01 13.46 -4.86
N LYS A 54 17.71 12.21 -5.20
CA LYS A 54 18.63 11.09 -5.06
C LYS A 54 19.45 10.93 -6.32
N ASP A 55 20.65 10.41 -6.17
CA ASP A 55 21.60 10.23 -7.25
C ASP A 55 20.99 9.44 -8.41
N MET A 56 21.02 10.02 -9.60
CA MET A 56 20.39 9.45 -10.81
C MET A 56 21.13 8.22 -11.34
N GLU A 57 22.41 8.02 -10.94
CA GLU A 57 23.25 6.93 -11.43
C GLU A 57 23.11 5.66 -10.57
N THR A 58 22.38 5.73 -9.46
CA THR A 58 22.26 4.59 -8.54
C THR A 58 21.29 3.53 -9.08
N ALA A 59 21.70 2.28 -9.07
CA ALA A 59 20.86 1.12 -9.33
C ALA A 59 19.56 1.16 -8.51
N TYR A 60 18.40 0.91 -9.15
CA TYR A 60 17.12 1.02 -8.48
C TYR A 60 16.13 -0.07 -8.89
N ALA A 61 15.21 -0.37 -7.99
CA ALA A 61 14.02 -1.15 -8.30
C ALA A 61 12.79 -0.21 -8.43
N MET A 62 11.84 -0.61 -9.27
CA MET A 62 10.59 0.12 -9.48
C MET A 62 9.42 -0.63 -8.84
N ILE A 63 8.71 0.03 -7.91
CA ILE A 63 7.45 -0.50 -7.37
C ILE A 63 6.30 0.23 -8.05
N MET A 64 5.30 -0.53 -8.52
CA MET A 64 4.12 0.05 -9.19
C MET A 64 2.82 -0.55 -8.68
N ASP A 65 1.83 0.34 -8.53
CA ASP A 65 0.46 -0.05 -8.23
C ASP A 65 -0.55 1.00 -8.74
N ALA A 66 -1.81 0.54 -8.98
CA ALA A 66 -2.96 1.34 -9.43
C ALA A 66 -4.11 1.21 -8.43
N SER A 67 -3.90 1.63 -7.19
CA SER A 67 -4.74 1.23 -6.06
C SER A 67 -5.86 2.19 -5.67
N ILE A 68 -5.73 3.50 -5.91
CA ILE A 68 -6.78 4.43 -5.48
C ILE A 68 -7.81 4.62 -6.57
N SER A 69 -9.09 4.34 -6.24
CA SER A 69 -10.21 4.66 -7.14
C SER A 69 -11.03 5.81 -6.56
N VAL A 70 -11.31 6.82 -7.39
CA VAL A 70 -12.23 7.92 -7.11
C VAL A 70 -13.30 7.97 -8.19
N GLY A 71 -14.45 7.40 -7.92
CA GLY A 71 -15.45 7.14 -8.94
C GLY A 71 -14.94 6.10 -9.95
N ASP A 72 -14.86 6.50 -11.23
CA ASP A 72 -14.31 5.69 -12.33
C ASP A 72 -12.83 6.02 -12.63
N GLN A 73 -12.18 6.82 -11.79
CA GLN A 73 -10.78 7.23 -11.96
C GLN A 73 -9.87 6.41 -11.05
N GLN A 74 -8.72 6.00 -11.57
CA GLN A 74 -7.67 5.26 -10.86
C GLN A 74 -6.34 5.97 -10.98
N LEU A 75 -5.61 6.08 -9.87
CA LEU A 75 -4.26 6.65 -9.82
C LEU A 75 -3.24 5.52 -9.96
N LEU A 76 -2.42 5.56 -11.01
CA LEU A 76 -1.22 4.73 -11.18
C LEU A 76 -0.01 5.50 -10.66
N VAL A 77 0.80 4.82 -9.85
CA VAL A 77 2.01 5.40 -9.24
C VAL A 77 3.19 4.48 -9.52
N ALA A 78 4.34 5.08 -9.77
CA ALA A 78 5.64 4.41 -9.80
C ALA A 78 6.55 5.02 -8.73
N LEU A 79 7.15 4.14 -7.92
CA LEU A 79 8.15 4.48 -6.91
C LEU A 79 9.52 3.96 -7.35
N LYS A 80 10.55 4.75 -7.11
CA LYS A 80 11.96 4.32 -7.12
C LYS A 80 12.36 3.96 -5.69
N VAL A 81 12.99 2.79 -5.54
CA VAL A 81 13.58 2.31 -4.28
C VAL A 81 14.98 1.78 -4.56
N PRO A 82 15.88 1.65 -3.57
CA PRO A 82 17.19 1.01 -3.78
C PRO A 82 16.99 -0.39 -4.39
N ALA A 83 17.83 -0.74 -5.38
CA ALA A 83 17.81 -2.08 -5.97
C ALA A 83 18.29 -3.12 -4.95
N ASP A 84 19.36 -2.83 -4.23
CA ASP A 84 19.83 -3.65 -3.13
C ASP A 84 19.01 -3.41 -1.88
N TYR A 85 18.83 -4.46 -1.09
CA TYR A 85 18.16 -4.39 0.18
C TYR A 85 18.89 -3.44 1.16
N ALA A 86 18.15 -2.50 1.74
CA ALA A 86 18.71 -1.43 2.59
C ALA A 86 19.07 -1.85 4.04
N GLY A 87 18.96 -3.15 4.38
CA GLY A 87 19.21 -3.65 5.75
C GLY A 87 17.98 -3.58 6.68
N HIS A 88 16.87 -3.09 6.18
CA HIS A 88 15.58 -3.00 6.89
C HIS A 88 14.41 -3.01 5.90
N ALA A 89 13.20 -3.26 6.39
CA ALA A 89 12.01 -3.12 5.57
C ALA A 89 11.89 -1.67 5.04
N LEU A 90 11.46 -1.51 3.77
CA LEU A 90 11.35 -0.20 3.15
C LEU A 90 10.49 0.76 3.96
N THR A 91 11.01 1.95 4.18
CA THR A 91 10.33 3.09 4.80
C THR A 91 10.03 4.17 3.76
N HIS A 92 9.26 5.19 4.11
CA HIS A 92 8.99 6.30 3.19
C HIS A 92 10.27 7.04 2.77
N SER A 93 11.29 7.11 3.66
CA SER A 93 12.58 7.74 3.36
C SER A 93 13.40 6.98 2.32
N ASP A 94 13.16 5.68 2.13
CA ASP A 94 13.84 4.88 1.11
C ASP A 94 13.21 5.05 -0.26
N THR A 95 12.05 5.69 -0.35
CA THR A 95 11.26 5.77 -1.58
C THR A 95 11.34 7.14 -2.24
N GLU A 96 11.15 7.15 -3.53
CA GLU A 96 10.92 8.35 -4.33
C GLU A 96 9.79 8.12 -5.32
N VAL A 97 8.80 9.02 -5.35
CA VAL A 97 7.73 8.97 -6.34
C VAL A 97 8.28 9.50 -7.65
N VAL A 98 8.42 8.65 -8.66
CA VAL A 98 8.99 8.99 -9.97
C VAL A 98 7.96 9.09 -11.08
N GLY A 99 6.72 8.68 -10.83
CA GLY A 99 5.63 8.82 -11.78
C GLY A 99 4.25 8.73 -11.13
N MET A 100 3.33 9.55 -11.62
CA MET A 100 1.92 9.52 -11.23
C MET A 100 1.03 9.90 -12.41
N LYS A 101 -0.02 9.11 -12.65
CA LYS A 101 -1.00 9.42 -13.70
C LYS A 101 -2.37 8.89 -13.34
N VAL A 102 -3.43 9.65 -13.68
CA VAL A 102 -4.81 9.24 -13.46
C VAL A 102 -5.42 8.75 -14.77
N GLY A 103 -6.03 7.58 -14.73
CA GLY A 103 -6.75 6.97 -15.85
C GLY A 103 -8.10 6.40 -15.42
N LYS A 104 -8.97 6.07 -16.38
CA LYS A 104 -10.22 5.32 -16.10
C LYS A 104 -9.97 3.83 -15.99
N SER A 105 -8.96 3.34 -16.68
CA SER A 105 -8.52 1.95 -16.67
C SER A 105 -7.07 1.88 -17.14
N TRP A 106 -6.35 0.88 -16.63
CA TRP A 106 -4.95 0.62 -16.95
C TRP A 106 -4.83 -0.67 -17.72
N THR A 107 -4.75 -0.59 -19.05
CA THR A 107 -4.38 -1.73 -19.92
C THR A 107 -2.86 -1.89 -19.91
N ALA A 108 -2.36 -3.05 -20.31
CA ALA A 108 -0.93 -3.31 -20.37
C ALA A 108 -0.16 -2.27 -21.21
N ASP A 109 -0.71 -1.88 -22.37
CA ASP A 109 -0.08 -0.87 -23.24
C ASP A 109 0.00 0.50 -22.56
N LYS A 110 -1.08 0.94 -21.88
CA LYS A 110 -1.08 2.21 -21.14
C LYS A 110 -0.11 2.22 -19.96
N VAL A 111 0.03 1.09 -19.28
CA VAL A 111 1.02 0.92 -18.22
C VAL A 111 2.42 0.97 -18.82
N LYS A 112 2.66 0.27 -19.94
CA LYS A 112 3.93 0.32 -20.67
C LYS A 112 4.28 1.77 -21.05
N ASP A 113 3.37 2.49 -21.73
CA ASP A 113 3.60 3.89 -22.11
C ASP A 113 3.91 4.79 -20.90
N PHE A 114 3.26 4.54 -19.77
CA PHE A 114 3.53 5.27 -18.53
C PHE A 114 4.94 4.98 -18.01
N VAL A 115 5.36 3.69 -18.00
CA VAL A 115 6.68 3.28 -17.54
C VAL A 115 7.77 3.77 -18.47
N ASP A 116 7.61 3.68 -19.79
CA ASP A 116 8.55 4.23 -20.78
C ASP A 116 8.82 5.73 -20.52
N ASN A 117 7.79 6.49 -20.20
CA ASN A 117 7.94 7.91 -19.84
C ASN A 117 8.72 8.09 -18.52
N VAL A 118 8.45 7.26 -17.51
CA VAL A 118 9.15 7.30 -16.22
C VAL A 118 10.63 6.97 -16.43
N VAL A 119 10.93 5.87 -17.11
CA VAL A 119 12.30 5.42 -17.41
C VAL A 119 13.06 6.49 -18.22
N SER A 120 12.43 7.06 -19.24
CA SER A 120 13.02 8.16 -20.01
C SER A 120 13.42 9.35 -19.13
N THR A 121 12.63 9.65 -18.09
CA THR A 121 12.94 10.72 -17.12
C THR A 121 14.06 10.33 -16.17
N GLN A 122 14.15 9.04 -15.80
CA GLN A 122 15.19 8.51 -14.91
C GLN A 122 16.54 8.31 -15.63
N GLY A 123 16.55 8.21 -16.96
CA GLY A 123 17.74 8.07 -17.79
C GLY A 123 18.24 6.62 -17.95
N HIS A 124 17.76 5.66 -17.17
CA HIS A 124 18.07 4.23 -17.29
C HIS A 124 16.92 3.36 -16.77
N ASP A 125 16.93 2.09 -17.20
CA ASP A 125 15.98 1.09 -16.77
C ASP A 125 16.15 0.71 -15.29
N PRO A 126 15.07 0.29 -14.59
CA PRO A 126 15.19 -0.33 -13.28
C PRO A 126 15.85 -1.72 -13.41
N ASP A 127 16.63 -2.12 -12.40
CA ASP A 127 17.23 -3.44 -12.33
C ASP A 127 16.16 -4.55 -12.24
N TYR A 128 15.06 -4.23 -11.54
CA TYR A 128 13.86 -5.06 -11.50
C TYR A 128 12.62 -4.23 -11.11
N ALA A 129 11.46 -4.81 -11.34
CA ALA A 129 10.20 -4.21 -10.95
C ALA A 129 9.46 -5.09 -9.93
N ILE A 130 8.64 -4.47 -9.07
CA ILE A 130 7.75 -5.14 -8.14
C ILE A 130 6.34 -4.62 -8.38
N SER A 131 5.36 -5.50 -8.50
CA SER A 131 3.95 -5.11 -8.54
C SER A 131 3.05 -6.21 -7.99
N ASP A 132 1.77 -5.87 -7.81
CA ASP A 132 0.76 -6.88 -7.49
C ASP A 132 0.58 -7.90 -8.64
N ASN A 133 -0.33 -8.89 -8.42
CA ASN A 133 -0.64 -9.92 -9.43
C ASN A 133 -1.64 -9.43 -10.50
N GLY A 134 -1.85 -8.13 -10.66
CA GLY A 134 -2.74 -7.58 -11.67
C GLY A 134 -2.32 -8.00 -13.08
N ALA A 135 -3.25 -8.63 -13.83
CA ALA A 135 -2.93 -9.17 -15.15
C ALA A 135 -2.36 -8.13 -16.12
N ASN A 136 -2.83 -6.89 -16.03
CA ASN A 136 -2.36 -5.80 -16.88
C ASN A 136 -0.96 -5.31 -16.49
N LEU A 137 -0.65 -5.23 -15.18
CA LEU A 137 0.69 -4.88 -14.70
C LEU A 137 1.69 -5.96 -15.12
N LYS A 138 1.37 -7.23 -14.85
CA LYS A 138 2.21 -8.35 -15.27
C LYS A 138 2.50 -8.33 -16.78
N LYS A 139 1.46 -8.17 -17.60
CA LYS A 139 1.62 -8.11 -19.07
C LYS A 139 2.44 -6.90 -19.51
N ALA A 140 2.32 -5.76 -18.84
CA ALA A 140 3.14 -4.59 -19.12
C ALA A 140 4.63 -4.85 -18.83
N MET A 141 4.95 -5.54 -17.71
CA MET A 141 6.33 -5.92 -17.40
C MET A 141 6.91 -6.89 -18.42
N GLU A 142 6.11 -7.84 -18.90
CA GLU A 142 6.50 -8.74 -20.00
C GLU A 142 6.78 -7.98 -21.31
N LEU A 143 5.99 -6.94 -21.62
CA LEU A 143 6.20 -6.08 -22.80
C LEU A 143 7.42 -5.17 -22.69
N LEU A 144 7.86 -4.87 -21.47
CA LEU A 144 9.03 -4.04 -21.17
C LEU A 144 10.30 -4.88 -21.02
N ASP A 145 10.17 -6.21 -20.99
CA ASP A 145 11.24 -7.17 -20.72
C ASP A 145 11.95 -6.93 -19.38
N PHE A 146 11.21 -6.45 -18.37
CA PHE A 146 11.74 -6.23 -17.03
C PHE A 146 11.74 -7.51 -16.21
N ARG A 147 12.80 -7.71 -15.39
CA ARG A 147 12.74 -8.67 -14.28
C ARG A 147 11.62 -8.23 -13.35
N HIS A 148 10.64 -9.09 -13.16
CA HIS A 148 9.41 -8.72 -12.43
C HIS A 148 9.16 -9.65 -11.26
N HIS A 149 9.40 -9.16 -10.07
CA HIS A 149 8.96 -9.78 -8.83
C HIS A 149 7.49 -9.52 -8.58
N ARG A 150 6.75 -10.58 -8.26
CA ARG A 150 5.38 -10.46 -7.80
C ARG A 150 5.38 -10.19 -6.30
N ASP A 151 4.64 -9.18 -5.88
CA ASP A 151 4.48 -8.87 -4.47
C ASP A 151 4.15 -10.12 -3.63
N ILE A 152 4.92 -10.33 -2.56
CA ILE A 152 4.83 -11.54 -1.73
C ILE A 152 3.49 -11.59 -0.99
N GLY A 153 3.01 -10.48 -0.42
CA GLY A 153 1.78 -10.42 0.36
C GLY A 153 0.56 -10.69 -0.51
N HIS A 154 0.44 -9.98 -1.65
CA HIS A 154 -0.64 -10.18 -2.62
C HIS A 154 -0.65 -11.59 -3.20
N THR A 155 0.54 -12.15 -3.47
CA THR A 155 0.65 -13.50 -4.01
C THR A 155 0.22 -14.54 -2.99
N PHE A 156 0.67 -14.44 -1.74
CA PHE A 156 0.33 -15.38 -0.69
C PHE A 156 -1.17 -15.32 -0.37
N ALA A 157 -1.76 -14.13 -0.26
CA ALA A 157 -3.21 -13.98 -0.11
C ALA A 157 -4.00 -14.61 -1.27
N THR A 158 -3.47 -14.51 -2.51
CA THR A 158 -4.09 -15.16 -3.68
C THR A 158 -4.01 -16.69 -3.58
N PHE A 159 -2.94 -17.26 -3.03
CA PHE A 159 -2.84 -18.70 -2.82
C PHE A 159 -3.77 -19.20 -1.72
N VAL A 160 -3.86 -18.48 -0.60
CA VAL A 160 -4.86 -18.77 0.45
C VAL A 160 -6.26 -18.73 -0.14
N ARG A 161 -6.59 -17.69 -0.94
CA ARG A 161 -7.87 -17.62 -1.66
C ARG A 161 -8.11 -18.84 -2.55
N LYS A 162 -7.12 -19.23 -3.35
CA LYS A 162 -7.23 -20.36 -4.27
C LYS A 162 -7.54 -21.68 -3.56
N VAL A 163 -7.00 -21.86 -2.36
CA VAL A 163 -7.19 -23.09 -1.58
C VAL A 163 -8.51 -23.07 -0.82
N TYR A 164 -8.87 -21.95 -0.21
CA TYR A 164 -9.99 -21.90 0.77
C TYR A 164 -11.28 -21.28 0.25
N GLU A 165 -11.27 -20.41 -0.78
CA GLU A 165 -12.45 -19.62 -1.20
C GLU A 165 -13.69 -20.52 -1.52
N LYS A 166 -13.45 -21.70 -2.09
CA LYS A 166 -14.51 -22.65 -2.46
C LYS A 166 -14.60 -23.86 -1.53
N ASP A 167 -13.79 -23.90 -0.47
CA ASP A 167 -13.83 -24.97 0.51
C ASP A 167 -15.13 -24.90 1.33
N PRO A 168 -15.92 -25.98 1.42
CA PRO A 168 -17.23 -25.95 2.09
C PRO A 168 -17.15 -25.59 3.57
N GLU A 169 -16.10 -26.03 4.30
CA GLU A 169 -15.92 -25.72 5.71
C GLU A 169 -15.59 -24.24 5.91
N TYR A 170 -14.70 -23.69 5.06
CA TYR A 170 -14.37 -22.28 5.08
C TYR A 170 -15.57 -21.38 4.71
N VAL A 171 -16.33 -21.76 3.68
CA VAL A 171 -17.54 -21.02 3.28
C VAL A 171 -18.56 -21.00 4.40
N ASN A 172 -18.77 -22.15 5.08
CA ASN A 172 -19.65 -22.25 6.25
C ASN A 172 -19.16 -21.35 7.40
N LEU A 173 -17.88 -21.47 7.80
CA LEU A 173 -17.28 -20.66 8.88
C LEU A 173 -17.38 -19.17 8.58
N SER A 174 -16.98 -18.74 7.38
CA SER A 174 -17.04 -17.34 6.94
C SER A 174 -18.47 -16.80 6.94
N GLY A 175 -19.45 -17.62 6.53
CA GLY A 175 -20.87 -17.28 6.57
C GLY A 175 -21.40 -17.09 8.01
N LEU A 176 -20.99 -17.95 8.94
CA LEU A 176 -21.36 -17.86 10.37
C LEU A 176 -20.73 -16.62 11.02
N ILE A 177 -19.46 -16.33 10.75
CA ILE A 177 -18.78 -15.08 11.19
C ILE A 177 -19.50 -13.86 10.65
N GLY A 178 -19.88 -13.86 9.37
CA GLY A 178 -20.64 -12.78 8.74
C GLY A 178 -21.99 -12.55 9.41
N LYS A 179 -22.75 -13.61 9.71
CA LYS A 179 -24.02 -13.52 10.43
C LYS A 179 -23.86 -12.93 11.83
N THR A 180 -22.80 -13.33 12.56
CA THR A 180 -22.51 -12.83 13.91
C THR A 180 -22.33 -11.31 13.92
N LYS A 181 -21.70 -10.74 12.91
CA LYS A 181 -21.55 -9.28 12.77
C LYS A 181 -22.87 -8.51 12.66
N HIS A 182 -23.88 -9.11 12.03
CA HIS A 182 -25.21 -8.51 11.88
C HIS A 182 -26.07 -8.64 13.15
N LEU A 183 -25.72 -9.54 14.03
CA LEU A 183 -26.40 -9.71 15.30
C LEU A 183 -26.02 -8.64 16.34
N ALA A 184 -25.38 -7.53 15.94
CA ALA A 184 -24.83 -6.47 16.76
C ALA A 184 -25.60 -6.22 18.06
N LEU A 185 -25.33 -7.06 19.03
CA LEU A 185 -25.86 -6.94 20.38
C LEU A 185 -24.98 -5.91 21.09
N SER A 186 -25.55 -4.81 21.49
CA SER A 186 -24.82 -3.71 22.13
C SER A 186 -24.00 -4.13 23.35
N ASP A 187 -24.46 -5.18 24.04
CA ASP A 187 -23.82 -5.77 25.22
C ASP A 187 -22.66 -6.73 24.90
N MET A 188 -22.49 -7.16 23.64
CA MET A 188 -21.40 -8.05 23.20
C MET A 188 -20.50 -7.39 22.14
N ALA A 189 -20.58 -6.07 21.96
CA ALA A 189 -19.81 -5.35 20.95
C ALA A 189 -18.29 -5.59 21.04
N TYR A 190 -17.78 -5.77 22.25
CA TYR A 190 -16.36 -6.02 22.54
C TYR A 190 -15.86 -7.41 22.08
N LEU A 191 -16.78 -8.37 21.87
CA LEU A 191 -16.48 -9.72 21.38
C LEU A 191 -16.70 -9.85 19.87
N MET A 192 -17.17 -8.78 19.18
CA MET A 192 -17.48 -8.89 17.75
C MET A 192 -16.22 -8.95 16.88
N PRO A 193 -16.26 -9.73 15.78
CA PRO A 193 -15.14 -9.80 14.87
C PRO A 193 -14.87 -8.46 14.20
N CYS A 194 -13.61 -8.22 13.85
CA CYS A 194 -13.18 -7.04 13.10
C CYS A 194 -13.94 -6.91 11.77
N LYS A 195 -14.01 -5.69 11.22
CA LYS A 195 -14.61 -5.45 9.91
C LYS A 195 -13.73 -6.07 8.82
N GLN A 196 -14.30 -6.98 8.03
CA GLN A 196 -13.64 -7.59 6.89
C GLN A 196 -14.16 -6.94 5.60
N ARG A 197 -13.26 -6.44 4.76
CA ARG A 197 -13.63 -5.91 3.44
C ARG A 197 -13.77 -7.06 2.45
N SER A 198 -14.85 -7.09 1.67
CA SER A 198 -15.11 -8.17 0.69
C SER A 198 -14.02 -8.27 -0.39
N ILE A 199 -13.50 -7.14 -0.86
CA ILE A 199 -12.48 -7.07 -1.92
C ILE A 199 -11.11 -7.58 -1.44
N ALA A 200 -10.75 -7.29 -0.19
CA ALA A 200 -9.47 -7.69 0.41
C ALA A 200 -9.62 -8.81 1.45
N ARG A 201 -10.62 -9.69 1.28
CA ARG A 201 -10.97 -10.71 2.28
C ARG A 201 -9.78 -11.56 2.70
N PHE A 202 -8.98 -12.02 1.75
CA PHE A 202 -7.84 -12.90 2.02
C PHE A 202 -6.56 -12.15 2.40
N MET A 203 -6.40 -10.89 2.03
CA MET A 203 -5.36 -10.00 2.55
C MET A 203 -5.54 -9.69 4.04
N ASN A 204 -6.81 -9.60 4.48
CA ASN A 204 -7.19 -9.30 5.87
C ASN A 204 -7.79 -10.52 6.58
N LEU A 205 -7.35 -11.73 6.23
CA LEU A 205 -7.86 -12.96 6.86
C LEU A 205 -7.29 -13.15 8.26
N TYR A 206 -6.01 -12.80 8.46
CA TYR A 206 -5.30 -12.98 9.72
C TYR A 206 -6.08 -12.44 10.94
N PRO A 207 -6.50 -11.15 10.99
CA PRO A 207 -7.25 -10.64 12.15
C PRO A 207 -8.57 -11.35 12.41
N VAL A 208 -9.17 -11.99 11.41
CA VAL A 208 -10.43 -12.75 11.57
C VAL A 208 -10.17 -14.12 12.16
N ILE A 209 -9.09 -14.77 11.74
CA ILE A 209 -8.69 -16.08 12.29
C ILE A 209 -8.12 -15.91 13.69
N ASP A 210 -7.26 -14.92 13.93
CA ASP A 210 -6.77 -14.55 15.27
C ASP A 210 -7.93 -14.27 16.24
N TRP A 211 -8.93 -13.49 15.82
CA TRP A 211 -10.17 -13.32 16.59
C TRP A 211 -10.87 -14.67 16.86
N SER A 212 -11.02 -15.52 15.85
CA SER A 212 -11.68 -16.81 15.98
C SER A 212 -10.92 -17.72 16.94
N LYS A 213 -9.60 -17.72 16.87
CA LYS A 213 -8.68 -18.43 17.75
C LYS A 213 -8.77 -17.93 19.19
N SER A 214 -8.78 -16.61 19.37
CA SER A 214 -8.94 -15.97 20.68
C SER A 214 -10.26 -16.36 21.35
N ILE A 215 -11.37 -16.39 20.61
CA ILE A 215 -12.66 -16.87 21.12
C ILE A 215 -12.60 -18.37 21.46
N LEU A 216 -11.96 -19.19 20.60
CA LEU A 216 -11.81 -20.62 20.83
C LEU A 216 -11.04 -20.90 22.12
N ASP A 217 -9.89 -20.29 22.30
CA ASP A 217 -9.01 -20.51 23.46
C ASP A 217 -9.65 -20.02 24.77
N ASN A 218 -10.45 -18.96 24.72
CA ASN A 218 -11.15 -18.40 25.87
C ASN A 218 -12.63 -18.83 25.97
N TYR A 219 -13.08 -19.80 25.18
CA TYR A 219 -14.50 -20.23 25.16
C TYR A 219 -15.04 -20.63 26.54
N HIS A 220 -14.22 -21.21 27.37
CA HIS A 220 -14.56 -21.64 28.74
C HIS A 220 -14.88 -20.46 29.69
N ARG A 221 -14.42 -19.24 29.36
CA ARG A 221 -14.64 -18.00 30.14
C ARG A 221 -15.92 -17.26 29.73
N LEU A 222 -16.52 -17.61 28.59
CA LEU A 222 -17.73 -17.00 28.11
C LEU A 222 -18.93 -17.37 28.96
N ASN A 223 -19.88 -16.44 29.13
CA ASN A 223 -21.18 -16.75 29.78
C ASN A 223 -22.09 -17.53 28.80
N ASP A 224 -23.24 -18.03 29.32
CA ASP A 224 -24.12 -18.89 28.51
C ASP A 224 -24.69 -18.21 27.27
N LYS A 225 -25.01 -16.92 27.33
CA LYS A 225 -25.47 -16.14 26.16
C LYS A 225 -24.41 -16.00 25.10
N GLU A 226 -23.18 -15.69 25.52
CA GLU A 226 -22.01 -15.60 24.65
C GLU A 226 -21.67 -16.93 24.01
N ARG A 227 -21.64 -18.03 24.82
CA ARG A 227 -21.43 -19.38 24.32
C ARG A 227 -22.47 -19.80 23.30
N TYR A 228 -23.72 -19.42 23.48
CA TYR A 228 -24.78 -19.69 22.51
C TYR A 228 -24.46 -19.05 21.19
N HIS A 229 -24.12 -17.74 21.16
CA HIS A 229 -23.81 -17.00 19.95
C HIS A 229 -22.54 -17.46 19.24
N PHE A 230 -21.49 -17.84 19.99
CA PHE A 230 -20.23 -18.31 19.46
C PHE A 230 -20.10 -19.84 19.41
N SER A 231 -21.20 -20.61 19.59
CA SER A 231 -21.18 -22.08 19.59
C SER A 231 -20.63 -22.71 18.31
N PHE A 232 -20.59 -21.96 17.20
CA PHE A 232 -20.00 -22.41 15.94
C PHE A 232 -18.47 -22.42 15.97
N ILE A 233 -17.81 -21.64 16.84
CA ILE A 233 -16.35 -21.56 16.92
C ILE A 233 -15.75 -22.92 17.33
N PRO A 234 -16.12 -23.55 18.47
CA PRO A 234 -15.60 -24.88 18.82
C PRO A 234 -15.92 -25.96 17.78
N ARG A 235 -17.05 -25.85 17.08
CA ARG A 235 -17.42 -26.81 16.02
C ARG A 235 -16.52 -26.72 14.78
N ASN A 236 -15.86 -25.59 14.58
CA ASN A 236 -14.92 -25.35 13.49
C ASN A 236 -13.46 -25.28 13.99
N ALA A 237 -13.18 -25.78 15.19
CA ALA A 237 -11.86 -25.68 15.82
C ALA A 237 -10.72 -26.23 14.95
N SER A 238 -10.95 -27.36 14.26
CA SER A 238 -9.95 -27.96 13.37
C SER A 238 -9.54 -27.01 12.23
N LEU A 239 -10.52 -26.40 11.56
CA LEU A 239 -10.26 -25.46 10.47
C LEU A 239 -9.64 -24.16 10.98
N ILE A 240 -10.08 -23.66 12.15
CA ILE A 240 -9.53 -22.44 12.76
C ILE A 240 -8.05 -22.65 13.08
N ASN A 241 -7.69 -23.76 13.74
CA ASN A 241 -6.30 -24.08 14.06
C ASN A 241 -5.45 -24.30 12.80
N GLU A 242 -5.98 -24.98 11.78
CA GLU A 242 -5.31 -25.16 10.49
C GLU A 242 -5.01 -23.81 9.82
N LEU A 243 -5.98 -22.89 9.79
CA LEU A 243 -5.79 -21.56 9.21
C LEU A 243 -4.82 -20.70 10.02
N ASP A 244 -4.90 -20.77 11.34
CA ASP A 244 -4.00 -20.07 12.26
C ASP A 244 -2.54 -20.49 12.01
N GLU A 245 -2.25 -21.78 12.05
CA GLU A 245 -0.91 -22.35 11.79
C GLU A 245 -0.38 -21.98 10.39
N ASN A 246 -1.25 -22.02 9.36
CA ASN A 246 -0.87 -21.66 8.00
C ASN A 246 -0.58 -20.18 7.85
N LEU A 247 -1.39 -19.30 8.47
CA LEU A 247 -1.21 -17.85 8.41
C LEU A 247 0.02 -17.42 9.20
N ASP A 248 0.30 -18.02 10.36
CA ASP A 248 1.53 -17.79 11.14
C ASP A 248 2.78 -18.17 10.36
N CYS A 249 2.74 -19.30 9.65
CA CYS A 249 3.83 -19.71 8.75
C CYS A 249 4.05 -18.67 7.61
N ILE A 250 2.96 -18.22 6.98
CA ILE A 250 3.00 -17.18 5.92
C ILE A 250 3.59 -15.89 6.45
N GLU A 251 3.13 -15.41 7.62
CA GLU A 251 3.62 -14.17 8.22
C GLU A 251 5.10 -14.26 8.58
N SER A 252 5.53 -15.42 9.12
CA SER A 252 6.94 -15.67 9.42
C SER A 252 7.82 -15.60 8.16
N ILE A 253 7.38 -16.16 7.03
CA ILE A 253 8.09 -16.10 5.76
C ILE A 253 8.13 -14.67 5.23
N MET A 254 6.99 -13.96 5.27
CA MET A 254 6.92 -12.57 4.83
C MET A 254 7.82 -11.67 5.67
N THR A 255 7.85 -11.88 6.98
CA THR A 255 8.72 -11.15 7.92
C THR A 255 10.19 -11.35 7.60
N ILE A 256 10.62 -12.60 7.34
CA ILE A 256 11.99 -12.89 6.90
C ILE A 256 12.32 -12.13 5.61
N CYS A 257 11.46 -12.26 4.59
CA CYS A 257 11.70 -11.66 3.28
C CYS A 257 11.66 -10.13 3.28
N LYS A 258 10.88 -9.51 4.19
CA LYS A 258 10.77 -8.04 4.31
C LYS A 258 11.88 -7.44 5.16
N ASN A 259 12.23 -8.09 6.28
CA ASN A 259 13.16 -7.53 7.27
C ASN A 259 14.62 -7.93 7.04
N GLU A 260 14.88 -8.95 6.24
CA GLU A 260 16.23 -9.43 5.90
C GLU A 260 16.49 -9.37 4.39
N GLY A 261 15.49 -8.97 3.61
CA GLY A 261 15.52 -8.98 2.15
C GLY A 261 15.30 -10.37 1.56
N PHE A 262 14.88 -10.38 0.30
CA PHE A 262 14.67 -11.61 -0.46
C PHE A 262 15.99 -12.09 -1.07
N SER A 263 16.55 -13.14 -0.53
CA SER A 263 17.84 -13.74 -0.91
C SER A 263 17.72 -15.26 -0.93
N ILE A 264 18.73 -15.94 -1.47
CA ILE A 264 18.79 -17.41 -1.44
C ILE A 264 18.71 -17.95 0.01
N ALA A 265 19.34 -17.27 0.96
CA ALA A 265 19.28 -17.63 2.37
C ALA A 265 17.84 -17.47 2.96
N ALA A 266 17.17 -16.36 2.65
CA ALA A 266 15.79 -16.13 3.07
C ALA A 266 14.84 -17.18 2.45
N VAL A 267 15.03 -17.51 1.17
CA VAL A 267 14.25 -18.56 0.48
C VAL A 267 14.48 -19.93 1.13
N ALA A 268 15.71 -20.29 1.48
CA ALA A 268 16.00 -21.57 2.15
C ALA A 268 15.29 -21.67 3.49
N ARG A 269 15.32 -20.60 4.31
CA ARG A 269 14.61 -20.54 5.60
C ARG A 269 13.09 -20.61 5.41
N GLY A 270 12.53 -19.91 4.41
CA GLY A 270 11.11 -19.98 4.07
C GLY A 270 10.69 -21.40 3.69
N ARG A 271 11.49 -22.11 2.86
CA ARG A 271 11.26 -23.53 2.52
C ARG A 271 11.25 -24.43 3.73
N ASP A 272 12.17 -24.22 4.67
CA ASP A 272 12.25 -25.04 5.90
C ASP A 272 11.04 -24.80 6.81
N LEU A 273 10.57 -23.55 6.92
CA LEU A 273 9.33 -23.23 7.62
C LEU A 273 8.13 -23.95 7.01
N ILE A 274 7.95 -23.86 5.68
CA ILE A 274 6.86 -24.52 4.96
C ILE A 274 6.88 -26.04 5.19
N LYS A 275 8.06 -26.66 5.04
CA LYS A 275 8.21 -28.11 5.22
C LYS A 275 7.88 -28.55 6.63
N ARG A 276 8.25 -27.77 7.64
CA ARG A 276 8.06 -28.09 9.04
C ARG A 276 6.61 -27.84 9.51
N CYS A 277 6.02 -26.70 9.12
CA CYS A 277 4.74 -26.26 9.65
C CYS A 277 3.55 -26.71 8.81
N MET A 278 3.66 -26.72 7.48
CA MET A 278 2.50 -26.95 6.61
C MET A 278 2.46 -28.36 5.99
N MET A 279 3.62 -28.96 5.66
CA MET A 279 3.64 -30.28 5.00
C MET A 279 3.08 -31.43 5.85
N PRO A 280 3.23 -31.44 7.20
CA PRO A 280 2.60 -32.45 8.05
C PRO A 280 1.08 -32.26 8.19
N GLY A 281 0.56 -31.06 7.86
CA GLY A 281 -0.83 -30.66 8.04
C GLY A 281 -1.83 -31.35 7.12
N ALA A 282 -3.05 -30.81 7.08
CA ALA A 282 -4.17 -31.30 6.27
C ALA A 282 -3.87 -31.18 4.75
N ALA A 283 -4.73 -31.76 3.92
CA ALA A 283 -4.57 -31.71 2.46
C ALA A 283 -4.52 -30.27 1.93
N ARG A 284 -5.33 -29.36 2.48
CA ARG A 284 -5.35 -27.92 2.14
C ARG A 284 -4.02 -27.24 2.50
N SER A 285 -3.46 -27.52 3.69
CA SER A 285 -2.15 -26.99 4.11
C SER A 285 -1.04 -27.47 3.18
N ARG A 286 -1.03 -28.74 2.78
CA ARG A 286 -0.06 -29.28 1.80
C ARG A 286 -0.21 -28.66 0.42
N GLN A 287 -1.45 -28.42 -0.04
CA GLN A 287 -1.70 -27.73 -1.31
C GLN A 287 -1.18 -26.29 -1.27
N LEU A 288 -1.43 -25.57 -0.17
CA LEU A 288 -0.92 -24.23 0.05
C LEU A 288 0.60 -24.21 0.09
N ALA A 289 1.22 -25.14 0.83
CA ALA A 289 2.66 -25.32 0.91
C ALA A 289 3.31 -25.47 -0.45
N GLN A 290 2.72 -26.27 -1.36
CA GLN A 290 3.23 -26.46 -2.71
C GLN A 290 3.21 -25.16 -3.52
N LEU A 291 2.14 -24.35 -3.41
CA LEU A 291 2.04 -23.06 -4.08
C LEU A 291 3.09 -22.06 -3.57
N LEU A 292 3.31 -22.02 -2.26
CA LEU A 292 4.33 -21.17 -1.63
C LEU A 292 5.75 -21.57 -2.06
N LEU A 293 6.06 -22.88 -2.07
CA LEU A 293 7.35 -23.39 -2.54
C LEU A 293 7.61 -23.03 -4.00
N GLN A 294 6.62 -23.23 -4.88
CA GLN A 294 6.72 -22.85 -6.29
C GLN A 294 6.96 -21.35 -6.49
N TYR A 295 6.33 -20.51 -5.67
CA TYR A 295 6.56 -19.08 -5.70
C TYR A 295 7.99 -18.74 -5.28
N LEU A 296 8.45 -19.25 -4.13
CA LEU A 296 9.81 -19.00 -3.64
C LEU A 296 10.87 -19.44 -4.65
N ASP A 297 10.68 -20.62 -5.30
CA ASP A 297 11.58 -21.12 -6.31
C ASP A 297 11.61 -20.22 -7.56
N LYS A 298 10.44 -19.76 -8.00
CA LYS A 298 10.33 -18.89 -9.17
C LYS A 298 10.96 -17.53 -8.93
N GLU A 299 10.64 -16.88 -7.79
CA GLU A 299 11.19 -15.56 -7.48
C GLU A 299 12.70 -15.62 -7.19
N ALA A 300 13.21 -16.73 -6.60
CA ALA A 300 14.64 -16.95 -6.42
C ALA A 300 15.41 -16.99 -7.76
N GLY A 301 14.76 -17.51 -8.81
CA GLY A 301 15.32 -17.51 -10.16
C GLY A 301 15.43 -16.13 -10.82
N LEU A 302 14.86 -15.09 -10.19
CA LEU A 302 14.96 -13.69 -10.64
C LEU A 302 16.08 -12.92 -9.93
N LEU A 303 16.74 -13.48 -8.91
CA LEU A 303 17.93 -12.88 -8.31
C LEU A 303 19.07 -12.80 -9.33
N PHE A 304 19.94 -11.81 -9.22
CA PHE A 304 21.06 -11.64 -10.15
C PHE A 304 22.09 -12.74 -9.96
N ASP A 305 22.37 -13.06 -8.69
CA ASP A 305 23.32 -14.10 -8.26
C ASP A 305 22.97 -14.60 -6.84
N GLU A 306 23.80 -15.47 -6.28
CA GLU A 306 23.63 -16.04 -4.94
C GLU A 306 23.82 -15.04 -3.77
N HIS A 307 24.43 -13.88 -4.03
CA HIS A 307 24.71 -12.83 -3.06
C HIS A 307 23.67 -11.69 -3.13
N SER A 308 22.89 -11.64 -4.20
CA SER A 308 21.88 -10.60 -4.41
C SER A 308 20.80 -10.68 -3.36
N THR A 309 20.38 -9.52 -2.89
CA THR A 309 19.27 -9.38 -1.93
C THR A 309 18.31 -8.31 -2.43
N HIS A 310 17.12 -8.72 -2.86
CA HIS A 310 16.11 -7.85 -3.45
C HIS A 310 15.01 -7.48 -2.44
N ASN A 311 14.35 -6.36 -2.68
CA ASN A 311 13.04 -6.10 -2.12
C ASN A 311 11.98 -6.95 -2.85
N ILE A 312 10.92 -7.39 -2.15
CA ILE A 312 9.87 -8.25 -2.74
C ILE A 312 8.46 -7.85 -2.30
N SER A 313 8.33 -6.72 -1.61
CA SER A 313 7.04 -6.23 -1.12
C SER A 313 6.71 -4.86 -1.71
N SER A 314 5.45 -4.66 -2.03
CA SER A 314 4.88 -3.37 -2.43
C SER A 314 4.14 -2.65 -1.29
N ASP A 315 4.23 -3.12 -0.05
CA ASP A 315 3.53 -2.54 1.11
C ASP A 315 3.78 -1.04 1.28
N ILE A 316 4.97 -0.58 0.91
CA ILE A 316 5.34 0.83 1.01
C ILE A 316 4.48 1.73 0.11
N ILE A 317 4.09 1.28 -1.08
CA ILE A 317 3.20 2.05 -1.95
C ILE A 317 1.77 2.07 -1.39
N GLU A 318 1.32 0.99 -0.74
CA GLU A 318 0.04 0.95 -0.04
C GLU A 318 0.01 1.92 1.15
N SER A 319 1.11 2.00 1.91
CA SER A 319 1.29 2.97 3.01
C SER A 319 1.20 4.41 2.49
N LEU A 320 1.87 4.74 1.38
CA LEU A 320 1.77 6.05 0.74
C LEU A 320 0.36 6.36 0.25
N PHE A 321 -0.34 5.37 -0.31
CA PHE A 321 -1.75 5.53 -0.67
C PHE A 321 -2.64 5.75 0.56
N GLY A 322 -2.37 5.08 1.68
CA GLY A 322 -3.04 5.30 2.96
C GLY A 322 -2.92 6.75 3.40
N SER A 323 -1.70 7.25 3.48
CA SER A 323 -1.39 8.64 3.86
C SER A 323 -1.99 9.67 2.89
N LEU A 324 -2.00 9.38 1.59
CA LEU A 324 -2.66 10.24 0.61
C LEU A 324 -4.18 10.28 0.82
N LYS A 325 -4.83 9.14 1.10
CA LYS A 325 -6.28 9.04 1.36
C LYS A 325 -6.69 9.87 2.57
N GLU A 326 -5.90 9.88 3.63
CA GLU A 326 -6.16 10.72 4.83
C GLU A 326 -6.16 12.22 4.49
N CYS A 327 -5.34 12.62 3.51
CA CYS A 327 -5.25 13.99 3.04
C CYS A 327 -6.32 14.37 2.00
N MET A 328 -7.07 13.39 1.46
CA MET A 328 -8.10 13.63 0.45
C MET A 328 -9.44 14.04 1.09
N PRO A 329 -10.26 14.86 0.41
CA PRO A 329 -11.61 15.15 0.89
C PRO A 329 -12.44 13.88 1.00
N THR A 330 -13.24 13.75 2.06
CA THR A 330 -14.18 12.63 2.26
C THR A 330 -15.22 12.53 1.13
N CYS A 331 -15.56 13.65 0.49
CA CYS A 331 -16.45 13.70 -0.66
C CYS A 331 -15.64 13.68 -1.97
N GLN A 332 -15.46 12.49 -2.53
CA GLN A 332 -14.65 12.27 -3.75
C GLN A 332 -15.42 12.48 -5.06
N ILE A 333 -16.45 13.36 -5.05
CA ILE A 333 -17.30 13.59 -6.23
C ILE A 333 -16.53 14.30 -7.36
N ALA A 334 -15.47 15.03 -7.02
CA ALA A 334 -14.71 15.82 -7.98
C ALA A 334 -13.68 15.03 -8.80
N GLY A 335 -13.39 13.78 -8.46
CA GLY A 335 -12.26 13.04 -9.00
C GLY A 335 -10.93 13.46 -8.37
N PHE A 336 -9.82 13.03 -8.96
CA PHE A 336 -8.49 13.45 -8.52
C PHE A 336 -8.21 14.91 -8.86
N THR A 337 -7.53 15.59 -7.95
CA THR A 337 -7.10 16.99 -8.09
C THR A 337 -5.59 17.08 -7.90
N GLU A 338 -5.02 18.28 -8.01
CA GLU A 338 -3.60 18.55 -7.71
C GLU A 338 -3.18 18.14 -6.29
N SER A 339 -4.12 17.78 -5.42
CA SER A 339 -3.79 17.25 -4.08
C SER A 339 -2.96 15.96 -4.09
N VAL A 340 -2.99 15.20 -5.20
CA VAL A 340 -2.13 14.01 -5.38
C VAL A 340 -0.65 14.37 -5.38
N LEU A 341 -0.29 15.59 -5.76
CA LEU A 341 1.10 16.09 -5.70
C LEU A 341 1.67 16.19 -4.27
N ARG A 342 0.88 15.91 -3.23
CA ARG A 342 1.41 15.73 -1.88
C ARG A 342 2.19 14.42 -1.71
N MET A 343 1.88 13.40 -2.52
CA MET A 343 2.48 12.08 -2.39
C MET A 343 4.02 12.11 -2.51
N PRO A 344 4.63 12.82 -3.48
CA PRO A 344 6.08 12.96 -3.55
C PRO A 344 6.71 13.62 -2.31
N LEU A 345 5.95 14.41 -1.55
CA LEU A 345 6.44 15.08 -0.34
C LEU A 345 6.43 14.17 0.89
N LEU A 346 5.64 13.09 0.88
CA LEU A 346 5.54 12.17 2.03
C LEU A 346 6.89 11.48 2.30
N SER A 347 7.61 11.08 1.26
CA SER A 347 8.93 10.47 1.39
C SER A 347 10.02 11.45 1.86
N MET A 348 9.83 12.74 1.62
CA MET A 348 10.80 13.78 2.00
C MET A 348 10.70 14.18 3.48
N PHE A 349 9.51 14.08 4.06
CA PHE A 349 9.21 14.57 5.41
C PHE A 349 8.77 13.45 6.36
N SER A 350 9.12 12.19 6.07
CA SER A 350 8.76 11.05 6.91
C SER A 350 9.53 11.04 8.24
N ASP A 351 10.82 11.42 8.22
CA ASP A 351 11.73 11.34 9.35
C ASP A 351 12.19 12.74 9.78
N ILE A 352 11.36 13.41 10.59
CA ILE A 352 11.72 14.70 11.20
C ILE A 352 12.22 14.43 12.62
N GLU A 353 13.21 13.61 12.77
CA GLU A 353 13.94 13.51 14.04
C GLU A 353 15.12 14.47 14.12
N ASP A 354 15.52 15.07 13.00
CA ASP A 354 16.69 15.91 12.91
C ASP A 354 16.36 17.41 12.95
N GLU A 355 17.29 18.18 13.53
CA GLU A 355 17.36 19.66 13.47
C GLU A 355 17.59 20.17 12.03
N THR A 356 17.22 19.40 11.02
CA THR A 356 17.45 19.72 9.61
C THR A 356 16.60 20.92 9.19
N ASP A 357 17.28 22.00 8.79
CA ASP A 357 16.60 23.15 8.21
C ASP A 357 16.17 22.89 6.78
N TYR A 358 14.90 22.56 6.58
CA TYR A 358 14.31 22.37 5.26
C TYR A 358 14.04 23.68 4.49
N THR A 359 14.26 24.84 5.09
CA THR A 359 13.97 26.16 4.48
C THR A 359 14.66 26.35 3.14
N PRO A 360 15.98 26.07 2.98
CA PRO A 360 16.65 26.25 1.69
C PRO A 360 16.10 25.36 0.60
N VAL A 361 15.78 24.10 0.94
CA VAL A 361 15.24 23.12 -0.01
C VAL A 361 13.85 23.53 -0.47
N VAL A 362 12.95 23.86 0.47
CA VAL A 362 11.60 24.34 0.13
C VAL A 362 11.64 25.64 -0.68
N LYS A 363 12.54 26.55 -0.37
CA LYS A 363 12.73 27.77 -1.17
C LYS A 363 13.13 27.44 -2.60
N CYS A 364 14.10 26.57 -2.81
CA CYS A 364 14.51 26.11 -4.13
C CYS A 364 13.34 25.46 -4.90
N MET A 365 12.53 24.62 -4.26
CA MET A 365 11.32 24.03 -4.86
C MET A 365 10.33 25.12 -5.32
N MET A 366 10.12 26.14 -4.50
CA MET A 366 9.21 27.25 -4.83
C MET A 366 9.71 28.10 -6.00
N GLU A 367 11.01 28.21 -6.18
CA GLU A 367 11.64 28.95 -7.26
C GLU A 367 11.62 28.17 -8.57
N ARG A 368 11.89 26.84 -8.53
CA ARG A 368 11.92 25.99 -9.72
C ARG A 368 10.55 25.69 -10.32
N SER A 369 9.51 25.56 -9.49
CA SER A 369 8.16 25.23 -9.96
C SER A 369 7.23 26.44 -9.92
N SER A 370 6.51 26.71 -11.01
CA SER A 370 5.50 27.74 -11.14
C SER A 370 4.07 27.16 -11.04
N ILE A 371 3.07 28.02 -10.86
CA ILE A 371 1.65 27.63 -10.97
C ILE A 371 1.34 27.14 -12.38
N GLY A 372 1.97 27.74 -13.41
CA GLY A 372 1.84 27.31 -14.80
C GLY A 372 2.26 25.86 -14.99
N ASN A 373 3.41 25.45 -14.43
CA ASN A 373 3.88 24.07 -14.46
C ASN A 373 2.89 23.10 -13.81
N VAL A 374 2.29 23.48 -12.67
CA VAL A 374 1.24 22.67 -12.01
C VAL A 374 0.00 22.52 -12.89
N ILE A 375 -0.44 23.59 -13.58
CA ILE A 375 -1.58 23.56 -14.49
C ILE A 375 -1.30 22.64 -15.68
N ASP A 376 -0.11 22.71 -16.27
CA ASP A 376 0.25 21.89 -17.42
C ASP A 376 0.42 20.43 -17.04
N TRP A 377 1.04 20.14 -15.90
CA TRP A 377 1.09 18.78 -15.36
C TRP A 377 -0.32 18.19 -15.13
N LYS A 378 -1.25 18.98 -14.58
CA LYS A 378 -2.64 18.56 -14.39
C LYS A 378 -3.33 18.19 -15.71
N LYS A 379 -3.15 18.98 -16.76
CA LYS A 379 -3.73 18.70 -18.09
C LYS A 379 -3.22 17.39 -18.67
N GLN A 380 -1.96 17.03 -18.40
CA GLN A 380 -1.31 15.84 -18.95
C GLN A 380 -1.61 14.57 -18.13
N ASN A 381 -1.74 14.70 -16.79
CA ASN A 381 -1.72 13.58 -15.86
C ASN A 381 -3.03 13.36 -15.08
N LEU A 382 -3.96 14.31 -15.09
CA LEU A 382 -5.25 14.16 -14.44
C LEU A 382 -6.39 14.16 -15.46
N LEU A 383 -7.46 13.43 -15.10
CA LEU A 383 -8.71 13.45 -15.87
C LEU A 383 -9.55 14.69 -15.52
N PRO A 384 -10.49 15.07 -16.39
CA PRO A 384 -11.43 16.16 -16.13
C PRO A 384 -12.20 15.94 -14.83
N ASN A 385 -12.53 17.05 -14.15
CA ASN A 385 -13.32 17.01 -12.93
C ASN A 385 -14.72 16.41 -13.17
N LEU A 386 -15.05 15.35 -12.45
CA LEU A 386 -16.30 14.59 -12.61
C LEU A 386 -17.55 15.46 -12.39
N LEU A 387 -17.50 16.47 -11.50
CA LEU A 387 -18.62 17.39 -11.29
C LEU A 387 -18.84 18.28 -12.51
N VAL A 388 -17.77 18.76 -13.12
CA VAL A 388 -17.85 19.60 -14.32
C VAL A 388 -18.41 18.76 -15.48
N GLU A 389 -17.94 17.53 -15.65
CA GLU A 389 -18.45 16.60 -16.67
C GLU A 389 -19.94 16.29 -16.48
N ARG A 390 -20.37 16.03 -15.23
CA ARG A 390 -21.79 15.79 -14.92
C ARG A 390 -22.65 17.02 -15.21
N ARG A 391 -22.19 18.22 -14.82
CA ARG A 391 -22.92 19.45 -15.12
C ARG A 391 -23.07 19.70 -16.62
N LYS A 392 -22.03 19.47 -17.42
CA LYS A 392 -22.11 19.55 -18.87
C LYS A 392 -23.10 18.57 -19.51
N ARG A 393 -23.33 17.40 -18.89
CA ARG A 393 -24.32 16.42 -19.39
C ARG A 393 -25.76 16.77 -19.00
N LEU A 394 -25.96 17.63 -17.99
CA LEU A 394 -27.26 18.04 -17.50
C LEU A 394 -27.70 19.41 -18.09
N ALA A 395 -26.79 20.14 -18.72
CA ALA A 395 -27.05 21.37 -19.46
C ALA A 395 -27.31 21.07 -20.94
#